data_0205be646ce2f9064147f522ddfd3cc9
#
_entry.id   0205be646ce2f9064147f522ddfd3cc9
#
_cell.length_a   1.000
_cell.length_b   1.000
_cell.length_c   1.000
_cell.angle_alpha   90.00
_cell.angle_beta   90.00
_cell.angle_gamma   90.00
#
_symmetry.space_group_name_H-M   'P 1'
#
loop_
_entity.id
_entity.type
_entity.pdbx_description
1 polymer ?
#
loop_
_entity_poly.entity_id
_entity_poly.type
_entity_poly.pdbx_seq_one_letter_code
_entity_poly.pdbx_strand_id
1 'polypeptide(L)'
;MSDRLNERTSGKQARAKFWELAPKKAKAPSRHRGLRSKMAIIVIVLIAVLMGADALWNYSLQRTQAENEAREKAEVLASEMRAMWDFIDMNQDVINRDENGNFRTKTLVCVVAAKSVSTLFTSNTDYIIRFTGEAPRQKANAPDAFEQEAFDAFRSNPGLASYSGVRTDEETGQRVFRYTEPLYVTESCLECHGDPAGEIDQYGYPKEGMKVGDIGGAMSITEPMSIYEEGIATSVTQQALMVLIMVAVAGLGIFLAANRLLLRPIESLSRAAHDIEAGNFDYKLDTSPRVGGEDELSEFTRDFDSMARHLERLCTDLNSEVKKQTEETRVLNDMLMYQQHELKKALDKLHEESAYKSEFSPS
;
A
#
# COMPACT_ATOMS: atom_id res chain seq x y z
N MET A 1 -2.14 -39.54 77.05
CA MET A 1 -1.80 -39.85 75.63
C MET A 1 -2.89 -39.29 74.69
N SER A 2 -3.92 -38.64 75.16
CA SER A 2 -5.07 -38.11 74.38
C SER A 2 -4.86 -36.63 73.98
N ASP A 3 -4.03 -35.83 74.65
CA ASP A 3 -3.89 -34.37 74.40
C ASP A 3 -3.01 -34.05 73.21
N ARG A 4 -2.09 -34.90 72.78
CA ARG A 4 -1.19 -34.62 71.61
C ARG A 4 -1.80 -34.84 70.29
N LEU A 5 -2.95 -35.49 70.22
CA LEU A 5 -3.70 -35.72 68.95
C LEU A 5 -4.60 -34.52 68.62
N ASN A 6 -5.05 -33.75 69.60
CA ASN A 6 -5.96 -32.63 69.41
C ASN A 6 -5.22 -31.35 68.88
N GLU A 7 -3.94 -31.15 69.26
CA GLU A 7 -3.14 -30.03 68.74
C GLU A 7 -2.72 -30.18 67.27
N ARG A 8 -2.51 -31.46 66.82
CA ARG A 8 -2.16 -31.71 65.42
C ARG A 8 -3.33 -31.50 64.45
N THR A 9 -4.56 -31.67 64.93
CA THR A 9 -5.79 -31.47 64.10
C THR A 9 -6.14 -29.98 64.01
N SER A 10 -5.94 -29.19 65.09
CA SER A 10 -6.18 -27.75 65.10
C SER A 10 -5.20 -26.99 64.17
N GLY A 11 -3.94 -27.37 64.19
CA GLY A 11 -2.93 -26.76 63.30
C GLY A 11 -3.14 -27.11 61.80
N LYS A 12 -3.68 -28.29 61.48
CA LYS A 12 -4.02 -28.66 60.08
C LYS A 12 -5.28 -27.93 59.60
N GLN A 13 -6.28 -27.74 60.47
CA GLN A 13 -7.51 -26.98 60.11
C GLN A 13 -7.24 -25.47 59.95
N ALA A 14 -6.37 -24.90 60.77
CA ALA A 14 -5.94 -23.49 60.60
C ALA A 14 -5.12 -23.28 59.28
N ARG A 15 -4.25 -24.21 58.91
CA ARG A 15 -3.55 -24.21 57.62
C ARG A 15 -4.50 -24.38 56.43
N ALA A 16 -5.51 -25.25 56.53
CA ALA A 16 -6.48 -25.44 55.45
C ALA A 16 -7.32 -24.18 55.18
N LYS A 17 -7.74 -23.46 56.24
CA LYS A 17 -8.45 -22.17 56.07
C LYS A 17 -7.64 -21.06 55.47
N PHE A 18 -6.32 -21.05 55.71
CA PHE A 18 -5.44 -20.02 55.13
C PHE A 18 -5.25 -20.20 53.63
N TRP A 19 -5.30 -21.44 53.09
CA TRP A 19 -5.22 -21.72 51.66
C TRP A 19 -6.54 -21.51 50.93
N GLU A 20 -7.65 -21.42 51.61
CA GLU A 20 -8.95 -21.06 51.02
C GLU A 20 -9.07 -19.54 50.73
N LEU A 21 -8.26 -18.72 51.37
CA LEU A 21 -8.13 -17.26 51.16
C LEU A 21 -7.11 -16.91 50.06
N ALA A 22 -6.37 -17.87 49.53
CA ALA A 22 -5.48 -17.63 48.42
C ALA A 22 -6.32 -17.21 47.17
N PRO A 23 -5.96 -16.12 46.52
CA PRO A 23 -6.70 -15.66 45.34
C PRO A 23 -6.79 -16.80 44.30
N LYS A 24 -8.02 -17.14 43.89
CA LYS A 24 -8.27 -18.13 42.85
C LYS A 24 -7.36 -17.82 41.67
N LYS A 25 -6.58 -18.81 41.23
CA LYS A 25 -5.68 -18.70 40.06
C LYS A 25 -6.36 -17.86 38.99
N ALA A 26 -5.77 -16.72 38.71
CA ALA A 26 -6.22 -15.85 37.63
C ALA A 26 -6.37 -16.69 36.37
N LYS A 27 -7.56 -16.65 35.74
CA LYS A 27 -7.81 -17.28 34.45
C LYS A 27 -6.69 -16.87 33.51
N ALA A 28 -6.06 -17.85 32.87
CA ALA A 28 -5.06 -17.59 31.84
C ALA A 28 -5.61 -16.50 30.88
N PRO A 29 -4.84 -15.46 30.58
CA PRO A 29 -5.34 -14.36 29.74
C PRO A 29 -5.82 -14.96 28.43
N SER A 30 -7.08 -14.68 28.11
CA SER A 30 -7.64 -15.01 26.79
C SER A 30 -6.65 -14.54 25.75
N ARG A 31 -6.36 -15.41 24.76
CA ARG A 31 -5.42 -15.18 23.65
C ARG A 31 -5.96 -14.04 22.76
N HIS A 32 -6.04 -12.83 23.32
CA HIS A 32 -6.28 -11.63 22.55
C HIS A 32 -5.09 -11.51 21.60
N ARG A 33 -5.37 -11.33 20.30
CA ARG A 33 -4.34 -10.95 19.33
C ARG A 33 -3.54 -9.83 19.96
N GLY A 34 -2.32 -10.14 20.37
CA GLY A 34 -1.53 -9.24 21.19
C GLY A 34 -1.31 -7.92 20.44
N LEU A 35 -1.01 -6.86 21.15
CA LEU A 35 -0.67 -5.55 20.61
C LEU A 35 0.28 -5.66 19.39
N ARG A 36 1.14 -6.68 19.36
CA ARG A 36 2.02 -7.09 18.26
C ARG A 36 1.32 -7.19 16.92
N SER A 37 0.27 -8.03 16.85
CA SER A 37 -0.42 -8.27 15.58
C SER A 37 -1.24 -7.08 15.13
N LYS A 38 -1.78 -6.29 16.06
CA LYS A 38 -2.55 -5.09 15.73
C LYS A 38 -1.65 -4.01 15.13
N MET A 39 -0.51 -3.71 15.75
CA MET A 39 0.44 -2.73 15.22
C MET A 39 1.04 -3.16 13.88
N ALA A 40 1.45 -4.44 13.75
CA ALA A 40 1.95 -4.96 12.49
C ALA A 40 0.92 -4.84 11.37
N ILE A 41 -0.35 -5.19 11.63
CA ILE A 41 -1.43 -5.06 10.65
C ILE A 41 -1.64 -3.60 10.25
N ILE A 42 -1.67 -2.66 11.18
CA ILE A 42 -1.87 -1.24 10.87
C ILE A 42 -0.76 -0.73 9.95
N VAL A 43 0.50 -1.05 10.26
CA VAL A 43 1.63 -0.60 9.45
C VAL A 43 1.63 -1.26 8.07
N ILE A 44 1.36 -2.57 7.98
CA ILE A 44 1.26 -3.27 6.70
C ILE A 44 0.13 -2.68 5.84
N VAL A 45 -1.03 -2.42 6.43
CA VAL A 45 -2.17 -1.80 5.72
C VAL A 45 -1.81 -0.40 5.24
N LEU A 46 -1.15 0.42 6.07
CA LEU A 46 -0.72 1.76 5.69
C LEU A 46 0.25 1.72 4.50
N ILE A 47 1.27 0.86 4.56
CA ILE A 47 2.22 0.68 3.47
C ILE A 47 1.49 0.19 2.21
N ALA A 48 0.61 -0.80 2.32
CA ALA A 48 -0.14 -1.32 1.18
C ALA A 48 -1.03 -0.25 0.53
N VAL A 49 -1.67 0.61 1.30
CA VAL A 49 -2.48 1.74 0.78
C VAL A 49 -1.62 2.76 0.05
N LEU A 50 -0.49 3.18 0.64
CA LEU A 50 0.42 4.13 0.01
C LEU A 50 0.99 3.58 -1.30
N MET A 51 1.42 2.32 -1.31
CA MET A 51 1.96 1.69 -2.50
C MET A 51 0.90 1.40 -3.56
N GLY A 52 -0.33 1.10 -3.14
CA GLY A 52 -1.46 0.99 -4.06
C GLY A 52 -1.78 2.32 -4.75
N ALA A 53 -1.75 3.42 -4.02
CA ALA A 53 -1.93 4.77 -4.57
C ALA A 53 -0.81 5.13 -5.56
N ASP A 54 0.44 4.82 -5.22
CA ASP A 54 1.60 5.02 -6.11
C ASP A 54 1.47 4.19 -7.40
N ALA A 55 1.08 2.93 -7.31
CA ALA A 55 0.87 2.07 -8.46
C ALA A 55 -0.22 2.60 -9.41
N LEU A 56 -1.34 3.09 -8.86
CA LEU A 56 -2.41 3.72 -9.66
C LEU A 56 -1.94 5.01 -10.32
N TRP A 57 -1.16 5.82 -9.62
CA TRP A 57 -0.58 7.04 -10.17
C TRP A 57 0.38 6.75 -11.32
N ASN A 58 1.29 5.80 -11.13
CA ASN A 58 2.24 5.37 -12.16
C ASN A 58 1.55 4.77 -13.38
N TYR A 59 0.51 3.95 -13.19
CA TYR A 59 -0.29 3.42 -14.30
C TYR A 59 -0.92 4.54 -15.12
N SER A 60 -1.53 5.52 -14.47
CA SER A 60 -2.13 6.69 -15.16
C SER A 60 -1.08 7.50 -15.92
N LEU A 61 0.10 7.71 -15.32
CA LEU A 61 1.20 8.42 -15.94
C LEU A 61 1.74 7.69 -17.17
N GLN A 62 1.99 6.39 -17.07
CA GLN A 62 2.46 5.56 -18.19
C GLN A 62 1.47 5.55 -19.36
N ARG A 63 0.17 5.52 -19.06
CA ARG A 63 -0.86 5.62 -20.08
C ARG A 63 -0.82 6.94 -20.83
N THR A 64 -0.70 8.06 -20.09
CA THR A 64 -0.57 9.39 -20.72
C THR A 64 0.72 9.50 -21.52
N GLN A 65 1.81 8.94 -21.03
CA GLN A 65 3.08 8.91 -21.76
C GLN A 65 2.97 8.10 -23.06
N ALA A 66 2.31 6.94 -23.02
CA ALA A 66 2.05 6.12 -24.21
C ALA A 66 1.23 6.86 -25.29
N GLU A 67 0.19 7.59 -24.88
CA GLU A 67 -0.62 8.42 -25.78
C GLU A 67 0.19 9.58 -26.38
N ASN A 68 1.06 10.21 -25.59
CA ASN A 68 1.94 11.28 -26.08
C ASN A 68 3.02 10.75 -27.04
N GLU A 69 3.62 9.60 -26.75
CA GLU A 69 4.61 8.97 -27.61
C GLU A 69 4.00 8.53 -28.94
N ALA A 70 2.78 7.95 -28.90
CA ALA A 70 2.04 7.62 -30.12
C ALA A 70 1.74 8.88 -30.95
N ARG A 71 1.34 9.98 -30.30
CA ARG A 71 1.15 11.27 -30.98
C ARG A 71 2.43 11.77 -31.64
N GLU A 72 3.55 11.80 -30.92
CA GLU A 72 4.82 12.27 -31.45
C GLU A 72 5.28 11.45 -32.66
N LYS A 73 5.14 10.12 -32.60
CA LYS A 73 5.47 9.25 -33.72
C LYS A 73 4.55 9.49 -34.93
N ALA A 74 3.25 9.66 -34.71
CA ALA A 74 2.33 9.98 -35.75
C ALA A 74 2.61 11.32 -36.43
N GLU A 75 2.99 12.36 -35.64
CA GLU A 75 3.39 13.67 -36.15
C GLU A 75 4.66 13.60 -36.99
N VAL A 76 5.66 12.83 -36.54
CA VAL A 76 6.89 12.62 -37.34
C VAL A 76 6.58 11.91 -38.64
N LEU A 77 5.78 10.84 -38.61
CA LEU A 77 5.40 10.09 -39.80
C LEU A 77 4.56 10.94 -40.76
N ALA A 78 3.65 11.75 -40.24
CA ALA A 78 2.87 12.72 -41.03
C ALA A 78 3.79 13.74 -41.71
N SER A 79 4.79 14.24 -40.99
CA SER A 79 5.77 15.18 -41.55
C SER A 79 6.61 14.57 -42.67
N GLU A 80 7.04 13.30 -42.52
CA GLU A 80 7.75 12.56 -43.58
C GLU A 80 6.89 12.36 -44.83
N MET A 81 5.63 11.95 -44.60
CA MET A 81 4.69 11.79 -45.74
C MET A 81 4.37 13.10 -46.43
N ARG A 82 4.29 14.21 -45.67
CA ARG A 82 4.12 15.54 -46.25
C ARG A 82 5.35 15.98 -47.05
N ALA A 83 6.54 15.80 -46.51
CA ALA A 83 7.78 16.12 -47.23
C ALA A 83 7.88 15.35 -48.56
N MET A 84 7.46 14.08 -48.58
CA MET A 84 7.38 13.30 -49.81
C MET A 84 6.30 13.86 -50.77
N TRP A 85 5.14 14.24 -50.27
CA TRP A 85 4.08 14.89 -51.06
C TRP A 85 4.56 16.16 -51.71
N ASP A 86 5.21 17.05 -50.93
CA ASP A 86 5.74 18.32 -51.40
C ASP A 86 6.87 18.10 -52.44
N PHE A 87 7.73 17.11 -52.21
CA PHE A 87 8.78 16.75 -53.17
C PHE A 87 8.19 16.36 -54.54
N ILE A 88 7.15 15.53 -54.56
CA ILE A 88 6.46 15.14 -55.79
C ILE A 88 5.77 16.34 -56.45
N ASP A 89 5.14 17.20 -55.61
CA ASP A 89 4.43 18.40 -56.09
C ASP A 89 5.39 19.39 -56.78
N MET A 90 6.51 19.68 -56.15
CA MET A 90 7.54 20.58 -56.67
C MET A 90 8.18 20.07 -57.97
N ASN A 91 8.17 18.77 -58.19
CA ASN A 91 8.80 18.14 -59.37
C ASN A 91 7.83 17.71 -60.43
N GLN A 92 6.56 18.14 -60.40
CA GLN A 92 5.51 17.74 -61.33
C GLN A 92 5.89 18.03 -62.81
N ASP A 93 6.54 19.16 -63.06
CA ASP A 93 6.96 19.54 -64.42
C ASP A 93 8.07 18.62 -64.98
N VAL A 94 8.96 18.12 -64.10
CA VAL A 94 9.97 17.14 -64.50
C VAL A 94 9.41 15.75 -64.70
N ILE A 95 8.47 15.33 -63.82
CA ILE A 95 7.94 13.97 -63.76
C ILE A 95 6.90 13.73 -64.85
N ASN A 96 6.03 14.70 -65.14
CA ASN A 96 4.82 14.52 -65.96
C ASN A 96 4.80 15.32 -67.27
N ARG A 97 5.87 16.06 -67.64
CA ARG A 97 5.98 16.72 -68.95
C ARG A 97 7.06 16.05 -69.79
N ASP A 98 6.90 16.10 -71.08
CA ASP A 98 7.92 15.65 -72.03
C ASP A 98 8.96 16.79 -72.29
N GLU A 99 9.98 16.48 -73.06
CA GLU A 99 11.04 17.44 -73.45
C GLU A 99 10.52 18.68 -74.21
N ASN A 100 9.30 18.58 -74.79
CA ASN A 100 8.66 19.70 -75.44
C ASN A 100 7.71 20.49 -74.55
N GLY A 101 7.67 20.15 -73.27
CA GLY A 101 6.77 20.76 -72.24
C GLY A 101 5.32 20.28 -72.38
N ASN A 102 5.02 19.29 -73.24
CA ASN A 102 3.69 18.72 -73.34
C ASN A 102 3.42 17.82 -72.13
N PHE A 103 2.22 17.87 -71.61
CA PHE A 103 1.79 17.05 -70.50
C PHE A 103 1.70 15.56 -70.98
N ARG A 104 2.50 14.71 -70.33
CA ARG A 104 2.27 13.26 -70.44
C ARG A 104 1.13 12.90 -69.51
N THR A 105 0.39 11.83 -69.85
CA THR A 105 -0.61 11.28 -68.93
C THR A 105 0.05 11.14 -67.57
N LYS A 106 -0.40 11.90 -66.58
CA LYS A 106 0.22 11.91 -65.25
C LYS A 106 0.22 10.49 -64.69
N THR A 107 1.40 9.90 -64.65
CA THR A 107 1.58 8.57 -64.09
C THR A 107 1.87 8.64 -62.61
N LEU A 108 2.42 9.78 -62.16
CA LEU A 108 2.82 9.99 -60.76
C LEU A 108 2.39 11.38 -60.29
N VAL A 109 1.26 11.47 -59.61
CA VAL A 109 0.81 12.66 -58.89
C VAL A 109 0.97 12.46 -57.38
N CYS A 110 0.95 13.54 -56.61
CA CYS A 110 1.19 13.53 -55.18
C CYS A 110 0.38 12.46 -54.45
N VAL A 111 -0.93 12.39 -54.71
CA VAL A 111 -1.81 11.41 -54.04
C VAL A 111 -1.51 9.97 -54.46
N VAL A 112 -1.10 9.74 -55.73
CA VAL A 112 -0.75 8.38 -56.21
C VAL A 112 0.58 7.93 -55.57
N ALA A 113 1.57 8.81 -55.55
CA ALA A 113 2.86 8.54 -54.89
C ALA A 113 2.65 8.28 -53.41
N ALA A 114 1.93 9.16 -52.71
CA ALA A 114 1.67 9.05 -51.30
C ALA A 114 0.90 7.75 -50.95
N LYS A 115 -0.14 7.39 -51.75
CA LYS A 115 -0.85 6.11 -51.55
C LYS A 115 0.03 4.90 -51.83
N SER A 116 0.89 4.95 -52.83
CA SER A 116 1.81 3.84 -53.12
C SER A 116 2.80 3.63 -51.97
N VAL A 117 3.41 4.71 -51.47
CA VAL A 117 4.33 4.64 -50.33
C VAL A 117 3.61 4.20 -49.05
N SER A 118 2.44 4.76 -48.76
CA SER A 118 1.64 4.35 -47.59
C SER A 118 1.22 2.87 -47.65
N THR A 119 0.85 2.35 -48.83
CA THR A 119 0.53 0.93 -49.00
C THR A 119 1.74 0.05 -48.74
N LEU A 120 2.92 0.41 -49.30
CA LEU A 120 4.17 -0.30 -49.05
C LEU A 120 4.58 -0.23 -47.57
N PHE A 121 4.37 0.91 -46.91
CA PHE A 121 4.66 1.09 -45.51
C PHE A 121 3.74 0.21 -44.65
N THR A 122 2.44 0.27 -44.85
CA THR A 122 1.43 -0.54 -44.17
C THR A 122 1.67 -2.05 -44.35
N SER A 123 2.15 -2.48 -45.54
CA SER A 123 2.45 -3.91 -45.76
C SER A 123 3.68 -4.43 -45.01
N ASN A 124 4.54 -3.55 -44.48
CA ASN A 124 5.76 -3.88 -43.77
C ASN A 124 5.71 -3.48 -42.27
N THR A 125 4.65 -2.84 -41.82
CA THR A 125 4.46 -2.38 -40.45
C THR A 125 3.02 -2.59 -40.00
N ASP A 126 2.78 -2.44 -38.71
CA ASP A 126 1.42 -2.48 -38.15
C ASP A 126 0.70 -1.11 -38.22
N TYR A 127 1.33 -0.11 -38.82
CA TYR A 127 0.73 1.21 -39.05
C TYR A 127 -0.13 1.22 -40.28
N ILE A 128 -1.25 1.94 -40.25
CA ILE A 128 -2.10 2.17 -41.41
C ILE A 128 -2.07 3.66 -41.72
N ILE A 129 -1.66 4.00 -42.95
CA ILE A 129 -1.69 5.38 -43.44
C ILE A 129 -2.69 5.44 -44.57
N ARG A 130 -3.71 6.31 -44.45
CA ARG A 130 -4.76 6.52 -45.45
C ARG A 130 -4.80 7.98 -45.89
N PHE A 131 -5.22 8.18 -47.13
CA PHE A 131 -5.59 9.50 -47.65
C PHE A 131 -7.10 9.48 -47.91
N THR A 132 -7.83 10.36 -47.25
CA THR A 132 -9.28 10.41 -47.22
C THR A 132 -9.79 11.78 -47.65
N GLY A 133 -11.02 11.86 -48.10
CA GLY A 133 -11.67 13.11 -48.48
C GLY A 133 -13.18 13.00 -48.38
N GLU A 134 -13.87 14.11 -48.14
CA GLU A 134 -15.34 14.12 -48.00
C GLU A 134 -16.06 13.83 -49.30
N ALA A 135 -15.51 14.21 -50.47
CA ALA A 135 -16.03 13.92 -51.80
C ALA A 135 -14.99 13.16 -52.62
N PRO A 136 -14.66 11.91 -52.26
CA PRO A 136 -13.54 11.22 -52.88
C PRO A 136 -13.94 10.70 -54.25
N ARG A 137 -13.07 10.86 -55.25
CA ARG A 137 -13.25 10.27 -56.61
C ARG A 137 -13.29 8.74 -56.57
N GLN A 138 -12.63 8.14 -55.58
CA GLN A 138 -12.70 6.68 -55.32
C GLN A 138 -13.40 6.44 -53.96
N LYS A 139 -14.45 5.65 -53.99
CA LYS A 139 -15.25 5.33 -52.79
C LYS A 139 -14.43 4.74 -51.65
N ALA A 140 -13.35 4.02 -51.94
CA ALA A 140 -12.44 3.47 -50.93
C ALA A 140 -11.72 4.55 -50.09
N ASN A 141 -11.70 5.81 -50.56
CA ASN A 141 -11.12 6.94 -49.85
C ASN A 141 -12.17 7.75 -49.07
N ALA A 142 -13.39 7.25 -48.94
CA ALA A 142 -14.40 7.89 -48.08
C ALA A 142 -13.95 7.87 -46.64
N PRO A 143 -14.21 8.96 -45.89
CA PRO A 143 -13.84 9.04 -44.47
C PRO A 143 -14.64 8.03 -43.66
N ASP A 144 -13.99 7.44 -42.68
CA ASP A 144 -14.65 6.71 -41.61
C ASP A 144 -15.20 7.68 -40.52
N ALA A 145 -15.82 7.14 -39.48
CA ALA A 145 -16.45 7.97 -38.45
C ALA A 145 -15.45 8.90 -37.74
N PHE A 146 -14.24 8.44 -37.44
CA PHE A 146 -13.20 9.26 -36.80
C PHE A 146 -12.67 10.35 -37.77
N GLU A 147 -12.46 10.00 -39.02
CA GLU A 147 -12.02 10.92 -40.06
C GLU A 147 -13.07 12.00 -40.33
N GLN A 148 -14.36 11.62 -40.27
CA GLN A 148 -15.45 12.59 -40.36
C GLN A 148 -15.49 13.55 -39.15
N GLU A 149 -15.30 13.05 -37.91
CA GLU A 149 -15.13 13.90 -36.74
C GLU A 149 -13.97 14.90 -36.93
N ALA A 150 -12.85 14.43 -37.51
CA ALA A 150 -11.70 15.28 -37.82
C ALA A 150 -12.03 16.40 -38.82
N PHE A 151 -12.74 16.09 -39.93
CA PHE A 151 -13.18 17.10 -40.89
C PHE A 151 -14.13 18.12 -40.25
N ASP A 152 -15.05 17.69 -39.40
CA ASP A 152 -15.94 18.59 -38.66
C ASP A 152 -15.15 19.52 -37.69
N ALA A 153 -14.13 18.98 -37.04
CA ALA A 153 -13.23 19.75 -36.16
C ALA A 153 -12.42 20.80 -36.94
N PHE A 154 -11.88 20.42 -38.13
CA PHE A 154 -11.11 21.34 -38.98
C PHE A 154 -11.97 22.48 -39.52
N ARG A 155 -13.23 22.19 -39.90
CA ARG A 155 -14.19 23.22 -40.36
C ARG A 155 -14.57 24.18 -39.24
N SER A 156 -14.74 23.63 -38.01
CA SER A 156 -15.10 24.43 -36.84
C SER A 156 -13.95 25.26 -36.31
N ASN A 157 -12.71 24.81 -36.52
CA ASN A 157 -11.50 25.50 -36.11
C ASN A 157 -10.43 25.45 -37.21
N PRO A 158 -10.43 26.42 -38.16
CA PRO A 158 -9.48 26.45 -39.30
C PRO A 158 -8.00 26.52 -38.90
N GLY A 159 -7.70 26.82 -37.65
CA GLY A 159 -6.32 26.81 -37.10
C GLY A 159 -5.89 25.47 -36.50
N LEU A 160 -6.75 24.46 -36.49
CA LEU A 160 -6.44 23.16 -35.95
C LEU A 160 -5.49 22.40 -36.85
N ALA A 161 -4.25 22.14 -36.38
CA ALA A 161 -3.23 21.47 -37.17
C ALA A 161 -3.49 19.97 -37.34
N SER A 162 -4.06 19.32 -36.31
CA SER A 162 -4.35 17.88 -36.34
C SER A 162 -5.49 17.53 -35.37
N TYR A 163 -6.15 16.40 -35.63
CA TYR A 163 -7.16 15.80 -34.77
C TYR A 163 -6.69 14.38 -34.40
N SER A 164 -6.64 14.07 -33.10
CA SER A 164 -6.09 12.77 -32.67
C SER A 164 -6.73 12.28 -31.38
N GLY A 165 -6.63 10.98 -31.16
CA GLY A 165 -7.10 10.33 -29.94
C GLY A 165 -7.06 8.82 -30.03
N VAL A 166 -7.17 8.18 -28.86
CA VAL A 166 -7.28 6.72 -28.78
C VAL A 166 -8.72 6.31 -29.06
N ARG A 167 -8.89 5.30 -29.92
CA ARG A 167 -10.18 4.69 -30.29
C ARG A 167 -10.07 3.18 -30.20
N THR A 168 -11.20 2.51 -30.14
CA THR A 168 -11.28 1.06 -30.37
C THR A 168 -11.61 0.85 -31.82
N ASP A 169 -10.79 0.11 -32.52
CA ASP A 169 -11.02 -0.28 -33.91
C ASP A 169 -12.21 -1.24 -33.97
N GLU A 170 -13.17 -0.94 -34.86
CA GLU A 170 -14.45 -1.67 -34.92
C GLU A 170 -14.30 -3.07 -35.50
N GLU A 171 -13.30 -3.29 -36.37
CA GLU A 171 -13.08 -4.58 -37.04
C GLU A 171 -12.28 -5.54 -36.15
N THR A 172 -11.24 -5.03 -35.52
CA THR A 172 -10.29 -5.86 -34.71
C THR A 172 -10.59 -5.87 -33.23
N GLY A 173 -11.36 -4.88 -32.73
CA GLY A 173 -11.61 -4.66 -31.32
C GLY A 173 -10.36 -4.17 -30.53
N GLN A 174 -9.26 -3.90 -31.23
CA GLN A 174 -8.02 -3.44 -30.63
C GLN A 174 -8.06 -1.93 -30.35
N ARG A 175 -7.35 -1.49 -29.34
CA ARG A 175 -7.13 -0.07 -29.10
C ARG A 175 -6.09 0.45 -30.08
N VAL A 176 -6.41 1.55 -30.74
CA VAL A 176 -5.55 2.22 -31.71
C VAL A 176 -5.45 3.71 -31.37
N PHE A 177 -4.30 4.29 -31.62
CA PHE A 177 -4.16 5.74 -31.67
C PHE A 177 -4.43 6.20 -33.09
N ARG A 178 -5.33 7.17 -33.24
CA ARG A 178 -5.71 7.76 -34.52
C ARG A 178 -5.20 9.20 -34.54
N TYR A 179 -4.61 9.57 -35.69
CA TYR A 179 -4.11 10.91 -35.96
C TYR A 179 -4.52 11.32 -37.35
N THR A 180 -5.11 12.48 -37.50
CA THR A 180 -5.54 13.01 -38.80
C THR A 180 -5.08 14.44 -38.95
N GLU A 181 -4.56 14.76 -40.17
CA GLU A 181 -4.05 16.07 -40.53
C GLU A 181 -4.72 16.52 -41.83
N PRO A 182 -5.19 17.79 -41.93
CA PRO A 182 -5.83 18.29 -43.14
C PRO A 182 -4.78 18.52 -44.26
N LEU A 183 -5.17 18.21 -45.45
CA LEU A 183 -4.42 18.52 -46.70
C LEU A 183 -5.10 19.69 -47.38
N TYR A 184 -4.41 20.80 -47.46
CA TYR A 184 -4.94 22.01 -48.12
C TYR A 184 -4.62 22.02 -49.57
N VAL A 185 -5.57 22.53 -50.38
CA VAL A 185 -5.45 22.71 -51.82
C VAL A 185 -4.39 23.78 -52.13
N THR A 186 -3.41 23.44 -52.94
CA THR A 186 -2.37 24.31 -53.48
C THR A 186 -2.69 24.69 -54.93
N GLU A 187 -1.90 25.62 -55.50
CA GLU A 187 -2.09 26.02 -56.92
C GLU A 187 -1.96 24.83 -57.87
N SER A 188 -1.06 23.89 -57.60
CA SER A 188 -0.84 22.69 -58.42
C SER A 188 -2.05 21.74 -58.42
N CYS A 189 -2.89 21.78 -57.37
CA CYS A 189 -4.10 20.98 -57.26
C CYS A 189 -5.22 21.48 -58.21
N LEU A 190 -5.23 22.79 -58.57
CA LEU A 190 -6.28 23.42 -59.32
C LEU A 190 -6.37 22.92 -60.78
N GLU A 191 -5.29 22.39 -61.34
CA GLU A 191 -5.31 21.78 -62.67
C GLU A 191 -6.39 20.68 -62.79
N CYS A 192 -6.56 19.91 -61.69
CA CYS A 192 -7.50 18.79 -61.65
C CYS A 192 -8.73 19.07 -60.79
N HIS A 193 -8.62 19.95 -59.76
CA HIS A 193 -9.67 20.16 -58.79
C HIS A 193 -10.28 21.57 -58.80
N GLY A 194 -9.70 22.51 -59.57
CA GLY A 194 -10.12 23.91 -59.63
C GLY A 194 -11.35 24.21 -60.46
N ASP A 195 -11.55 25.49 -60.74
CA ASP A 195 -12.65 25.99 -61.56
C ASP A 195 -12.40 25.73 -63.07
N PRO A 196 -13.43 25.64 -63.92
CA PRO A 196 -14.85 25.60 -63.53
C PRO A 196 -15.30 24.22 -63.03
N ALA A 197 -16.12 24.18 -61.99
CA ALA A 197 -16.68 22.95 -61.49
C ALA A 197 -17.43 22.17 -62.57
N GLY A 198 -17.24 20.85 -62.65
CA GLY A 198 -17.88 19.99 -63.66
C GLY A 198 -17.13 19.89 -64.99
N GLU A 199 -16.07 20.71 -65.23
CA GLU A 199 -15.18 20.53 -66.37
C GLU A 199 -14.43 19.20 -66.25
N ILE A 200 -14.32 18.46 -67.30
CA ILE A 200 -13.58 17.18 -67.24
C ILE A 200 -12.08 17.44 -67.29
N ASP A 201 -11.40 16.97 -66.25
CA ASP A 201 -9.95 17.06 -66.13
C ASP A 201 -9.24 16.08 -67.07
N GLN A 202 -7.92 16.15 -67.11
CA GLN A 202 -7.09 15.31 -67.97
C GLN A 202 -7.12 13.81 -67.69
N TYR A 203 -7.75 13.41 -66.56
CA TYR A 203 -7.96 12.01 -66.16
C TYR A 203 -9.41 11.52 -66.44
N GLY A 204 -10.25 12.38 -66.94
CA GLY A 204 -11.65 12.06 -67.24
C GLY A 204 -12.59 12.22 -66.04
N TYR A 205 -12.19 12.92 -64.98
CA TYR A 205 -13.02 13.22 -63.83
C TYR A 205 -13.52 14.66 -63.85
N PRO A 206 -14.74 14.94 -63.42
CA PRO A 206 -15.22 16.30 -63.26
C PRO A 206 -14.45 17.01 -62.14
N LYS A 207 -14.01 18.25 -62.42
CA LYS A 207 -13.40 19.14 -61.44
C LYS A 207 -14.42 19.53 -60.36
N GLU A 208 -13.98 19.63 -59.08
CA GLU A 208 -14.83 19.94 -57.95
C GLU A 208 -15.04 21.46 -57.75
N GLY A 209 -14.25 22.32 -58.41
CA GLY A 209 -14.29 23.78 -58.25
C GLY A 209 -13.62 24.27 -56.96
N MET A 210 -12.62 23.56 -56.50
CA MET A 210 -11.87 23.93 -55.28
C MET A 210 -11.01 25.17 -55.48
N LYS A 211 -10.70 25.84 -54.36
CA LYS A 211 -9.83 27.02 -54.30
C LYS A 211 -8.63 26.77 -53.42
N VAL A 212 -7.57 27.52 -53.67
CA VAL A 212 -6.37 27.48 -52.78
C VAL A 212 -6.77 27.77 -51.37
N GLY A 213 -6.34 26.89 -50.45
CA GLY A 213 -6.65 26.96 -49.00
C GLY A 213 -7.89 26.17 -48.59
N ASP A 214 -8.68 25.64 -49.53
CA ASP A 214 -9.75 24.68 -49.20
C ASP A 214 -9.14 23.38 -48.65
N ILE A 215 -9.89 22.66 -47.82
CA ILE A 215 -9.50 21.30 -47.36
C ILE A 215 -9.80 20.33 -48.51
N GLY A 216 -8.76 19.90 -49.21
CA GLY A 216 -8.86 18.94 -50.32
C GLY A 216 -8.98 17.47 -49.88
N GLY A 217 -8.61 17.21 -48.66
CA GLY A 217 -8.61 15.88 -48.03
C GLY A 217 -7.93 15.89 -46.68
N ALA A 218 -7.62 14.70 -46.19
CA ALA A 218 -6.85 14.53 -44.99
C ALA A 218 -5.94 13.29 -45.08
N MET A 219 -4.83 13.34 -44.41
CA MET A 219 -3.98 12.18 -44.12
C MET A 219 -4.33 11.62 -42.77
N SER A 220 -4.63 10.35 -42.69
CA SER A 220 -5.04 9.63 -41.49
C SER A 220 -4.04 8.53 -41.16
N ILE A 221 -3.52 8.53 -39.97
CA ILE A 221 -2.58 7.53 -39.45
C ILE A 221 -3.23 6.79 -38.31
N THR A 222 -3.15 5.47 -38.37
CA THR A 222 -3.61 4.57 -37.30
C THR A 222 -2.43 3.76 -36.79
N GLU A 223 -2.20 3.81 -35.50
CA GLU A 223 -1.14 3.10 -34.80
C GLU A 223 -1.72 2.17 -33.73
N PRO A 224 -1.34 0.88 -33.67
CA PRO A 224 -1.82 -0.02 -32.64
C PRO A 224 -1.25 0.35 -31.27
N MET A 225 -2.11 0.47 -30.26
CA MET A 225 -1.70 0.75 -28.87
C MET A 225 -1.11 -0.48 -28.18
N SER A 226 -1.22 -1.68 -28.74
CA SER A 226 -0.67 -2.92 -28.18
C SER A 226 0.83 -2.85 -27.89
N ILE A 227 1.59 -2.17 -28.75
CA ILE A 227 3.05 -1.95 -28.60
C ILE A 227 3.37 -1.28 -27.27
N TYR A 228 2.55 -0.31 -26.85
CA TYR A 228 2.70 0.42 -25.59
C TYR A 228 2.11 -0.35 -24.42
N GLU A 229 0.98 -1.02 -24.62
CA GLU A 229 0.26 -1.77 -23.58
C GLU A 229 1.06 -2.96 -23.06
N GLU A 230 1.79 -3.66 -23.92
CA GLU A 230 2.73 -4.72 -23.51
C GLU A 230 3.86 -4.19 -22.63
N GLY A 231 4.41 -3.02 -22.96
CA GLY A 231 5.41 -2.33 -22.13
C GLY A 231 4.85 -1.94 -20.76
N ILE A 232 3.63 -1.37 -20.74
CA ILE A 232 2.93 -1.01 -19.51
C ILE A 232 2.64 -2.24 -18.65
N ALA A 233 2.14 -3.33 -19.23
CA ALA A 233 1.84 -4.57 -18.52
C ALA A 233 3.10 -5.17 -17.86
N THR A 234 4.22 -5.16 -18.59
CA THR A 234 5.52 -5.61 -18.06
C THR A 234 5.99 -4.73 -16.91
N SER A 235 5.94 -3.42 -17.06
CA SER A 235 6.31 -2.45 -16.01
C SER A 235 5.43 -2.60 -14.77
N VAL A 236 4.12 -2.72 -14.92
CA VAL A 236 3.17 -2.92 -13.81
C VAL A 236 3.46 -4.23 -13.08
N THR A 237 3.77 -5.31 -13.80
CA THR A 237 4.10 -6.60 -13.19
C THR A 237 5.40 -6.52 -12.38
N GLN A 238 6.44 -5.90 -12.92
CA GLN A 238 7.71 -5.69 -12.22
C GLN A 238 7.52 -4.81 -10.98
N GLN A 239 6.76 -3.73 -11.10
CA GLN A 239 6.45 -2.83 -9.99
C GLN A 239 5.66 -3.55 -8.89
N ALA A 240 4.65 -4.34 -9.25
CA ALA A 240 3.89 -5.14 -8.29
C ALA A 240 4.76 -6.14 -7.51
N LEU A 241 5.70 -6.80 -8.19
CA LEU A 241 6.65 -7.70 -7.55
C LEU A 241 7.59 -6.94 -6.59
N MET A 242 8.13 -5.79 -7.02
CA MET A 242 8.99 -4.95 -6.20
C MET A 242 8.27 -4.44 -4.95
N VAL A 243 7.02 -4.01 -5.10
CA VAL A 243 6.13 -3.60 -4.01
C VAL A 243 5.94 -4.75 -3.01
N LEU A 244 5.64 -5.95 -3.50
CA LEU A 244 5.45 -7.12 -2.65
C LEU A 244 6.71 -7.44 -1.82
N ILE A 245 7.87 -7.40 -2.45
CA ILE A 245 9.17 -7.62 -1.77
C ILE A 245 9.40 -6.53 -0.71
N MET A 246 9.17 -5.26 -1.06
CA MET A 246 9.38 -4.13 -0.16
C MET A 246 8.45 -4.21 1.07
N VAL A 247 7.18 -4.53 0.87
CA VAL A 247 6.21 -4.75 1.97
C VAL A 247 6.63 -5.90 2.87
N ALA A 248 7.10 -7.00 2.28
CA ALA A 248 7.59 -8.14 3.05
C ALA A 248 8.83 -7.80 3.89
N VAL A 249 9.82 -7.11 3.30
CA VAL A 249 11.05 -6.70 4.00
C VAL A 249 10.75 -5.68 5.09
N ALA A 250 9.96 -4.65 4.77
CA ALA A 250 9.57 -3.62 5.75
C ALA A 250 8.75 -4.24 6.89
N GLY A 251 7.78 -5.10 6.58
CA GLY A 251 6.97 -5.79 7.57
C GLY A 251 7.80 -6.67 8.49
N LEU A 252 8.74 -7.43 7.94
CA LEU A 252 9.68 -8.24 8.72
C LEU A 252 10.58 -7.37 9.61
N GLY A 253 11.14 -6.29 9.06
CA GLY A 253 11.98 -5.35 9.79
C GLY A 253 11.25 -4.71 10.98
N ILE A 254 10.04 -4.20 10.75
CA ILE A 254 9.20 -3.62 11.80
C ILE A 254 8.82 -4.67 12.84
N PHE A 255 8.46 -5.89 12.41
CA PHE A 255 8.15 -6.98 13.33
C PHE A 255 9.34 -7.32 14.24
N LEU A 256 10.54 -7.46 13.67
CA LEU A 256 11.76 -7.75 14.43
C LEU A 256 12.12 -6.61 15.38
N ALA A 257 12.05 -5.36 14.92
CA ALA A 257 12.31 -4.17 15.74
C ALA A 257 11.30 -4.06 16.90
N ALA A 258 10.01 -4.14 16.62
CA ALA A 258 8.97 -4.09 17.65
C ALA A 258 9.11 -5.23 18.66
N ASN A 259 9.43 -6.44 18.20
CA ASN A 259 9.65 -7.57 19.10
C ASN A 259 10.85 -7.37 20.02
N ARG A 260 11.95 -6.83 19.49
CA ARG A 260 13.19 -6.66 20.26
C ARG A 260 13.17 -5.42 21.16
N LEU A 261 12.66 -4.29 20.64
CA LEU A 261 12.76 -3.00 21.34
C LEU A 261 11.60 -2.74 22.30
N LEU A 262 10.40 -3.22 22.00
CA LEU A 262 9.22 -2.90 22.81
C LEU A 262 8.71 -4.12 23.60
N LEU A 263 8.53 -5.24 22.89
CA LEU A 263 7.71 -6.32 23.44
C LEU A 263 8.44 -7.19 24.45
N ARG A 264 9.71 -7.55 24.19
CA ARG A 264 10.51 -8.33 25.14
C ARG A 264 10.68 -7.61 26.49
N PRO A 265 11.01 -6.30 26.52
CA PRO A 265 11.09 -5.57 27.78
C PRO A 265 9.78 -5.49 28.55
N ILE A 266 8.67 -5.21 27.86
CA ILE A 266 7.34 -5.17 28.50
C ILE A 266 6.98 -6.53 29.09
N GLU A 267 7.31 -7.63 28.40
CA GLU A 267 7.05 -8.98 28.88
C GLU A 267 7.94 -9.33 30.10
N SER A 268 9.19 -8.83 30.14
CA SER A 268 10.06 -9.01 31.31
C SER A 268 9.56 -8.23 32.53
N LEU A 269 9.09 -7.00 32.35
CA LEU A 269 8.46 -6.19 33.40
C LEU A 269 7.18 -6.85 33.92
N SER A 270 6.33 -7.36 33.03
CA SER A 270 5.09 -8.06 33.41
C SER A 270 5.39 -9.32 34.24
N ARG A 271 6.43 -10.08 33.86
CA ARG A 271 6.85 -11.26 34.65
C ARG A 271 7.39 -10.86 36.02
N ALA A 272 8.26 -9.84 36.08
CA ALA A 272 8.80 -9.34 37.35
C ALA A 272 7.67 -8.84 38.25
N ALA A 273 6.68 -8.13 37.73
CA ALA A 273 5.51 -7.71 38.50
C ALA A 273 4.73 -8.89 39.09
N HIS A 274 4.58 -9.97 38.33
CA HIS A 274 3.89 -11.17 38.80
C HIS A 274 4.71 -11.95 39.86
N ASP A 275 6.04 -11.98 39.73
CA ASP A 275 6.94 -12.56 40.71
C ASP A 275 6.86 -11.79 42.02
N ILE A 276 6.87 -10.46 41.99
CA ILE A 276 6.71 -9.58 43.18
C ILE A 276 5.35 -9.79 43.83
N GLU A 277 4.25 -9.89 43.06
CA GLU A 277 2.92 -10.21 43.59
C GLU A 277 2.89 -11.56 44.32
N ALA A 278 3.66 -12.53 43.85
CA ALA A 278 3.83 -13.83 44.52
C ALA A 278 4.78 -13.80 45.73
N GLY A 279 5.36 -12.65 46.07
CA GLY A 279 6.33 -12.48 47.15
C GLY A 279 7.74 -12.91 46.78
N ASN A 280 8.03 -13.13 45.53
CA ASN A 280 9.35 -13.47 45.00
C ASN A 280 10.04 -12.22 44.46
N PHE A 281 11.04 -11.72 45.18
CA PHE A 281 11.84 -10.56 44.81
C PHE A 281 13.15 -10.92 44.10
N ASP A 282 13.41 -12.22 43.80
CA ASP A 282 14.56 -12.67 42.98
C ASP A 282 14.21 -12.65 41.48
N TYR A 283 14.01 -11.47 40.96
CA TYR A 283 13.76 -11.23 39.53
C TYR A 283 14.98 -10.57 38.87
N LYS A 284 15.15 -10.77 37.55
CA LYS A 284 16.20 -10.10 36.78
C LYS A 284 15.57 -9.20 35.74
N LEU A 285 15.78 -7.89 35.89
CA LEU A 285 15.47 -6.91 34.86
C LEU A 285 16.76 -6.48 34.17
N ASP A 286 16.70 -6.39 32.85
CA ASP A 286 17.79 -5.82 32.07
C ASP A 286 17.65 -4.29 32.07
N THR A 287 18.40 -3.68 33.02
CA THR A 287 18.48 -2.22 33.17
C THR A 287 19.61 -1.60 32.35
N SER A 288 20.29 -2.38 31.49
CA SER A 288 21.36 -1.89 30.63
C SER A 288 20.84 -0.86 29.66
N PRO A 289 21.60 0.22 29.37
CA PRO A 289 21.25 1.16 28.30
C PRO A 289 21.13 0.41 26.94
N ARG A 290 20.01 0.58 26.27
CA ARG A 290 19.80 -0.04 24.96
C ARG A 290 20.51 0.73 23.86
N VAL A 291 20.71 0.06 22.72
CA VAL A 291 21.31 0.68 21.53
C VAL A 291 20.43 1.86 21.10
N GLY A 292 20.91 3.08 21.29
CA GLY A 292 20.20 4.31 20.94
C GLY A 292 20.08 5.34 22.06
N GLY A 293 20.49 5.02 23.29
CA GLY A 293 20.44 5.93 24.44
C GLY A 293 19.39 5.56 25.49
N GLU A 294 19.13 6.48 26.41
CA GLU A 294 18.08 6.35 27.43
C GLU A 294 16.73 6.68 26.77
N ASP A 295 15.90 5.65 26.58
CA ASP A 295 14.53 5.78 26.13
C ASP A 295 13.56 5.74 27.32
N GLU A 296 12.32 6.16 27.11
CA GLU A 296 11.28 6.20 28.14
C GLU A 296 11.03 4.81 28.75
N LEU A 297 11.28 3.75 28.00
CA LEU A 297 11.11 2.38 28.48
C LEU A 297 12.28 1.94 29.39
N SER A 298 13.47 2.44 29.15
CA SER A 298 14.63 2.24 30.02
C SER A 298 14.47 3.00 31.32
N GLU A 299 13.94 4.23 31.28
CA GLU A 299 13.58 5.02 32.46
C GLU A 299 12.50 4.30 33.29
N PHE A 300 11.41 3.89 32.62
CA PHE A 300 10.35 3.12 33.27
C PHE A 300 10.86 1.82 33.92
N THR A 301 11.78 1.12 33.29
CA THR A 301 12.39 -0.11 33.83
C THR A 301 13.20 0.18 35.11
N ARG A 302 13.94 1.30 35.16
CA ARG A 302 14.68 1.73 36.34
C ARG A 302 13.77 2.13 37.50
N ASP A 303 12.71 2.89 37.19
CA ASP A 303 11.73 3.32 38.19
C ASP A 303 11.00 2.12 38.80
N PHE A 304 10.62 1.16 37.93
CA PHE A 304 10.02 -0.09 38.38
C PHE A 304 10.96 -0.88 39.32
N ASP A 305 12.24 -1.02 38.94
CA ASP A 305 13.24 -1.70 39.78
C ASP A 305 13.43 -1.01 41.12
N SER A 306 13.49 0.32 41.14
CA SER A 306 13.56 1.13 42.37
C SER A 306 12.35 0.91 43.28
N MET A 307 11.15 0.93 42.72
CA MET A 307 9.91 0.67 43.44
C MET A 307 9.89 -0.75 44.02
N ALA A 308 10.27 -1.74 43.24
CA ALA A 308 10.31 -3.14 43.66
C ALA A 308 11.28 -3.39 44.82
N ARG A 309 12.47 -2.79 44.79
CA ARG A 309 13.43 -2.85 45.90
C ARG A 309 12.94 -2.12 47.16
N HIS A 310 12.12 -1.08 46.99
CA HIS A 310 11.51 -0.41 48.13
C HIS A 310 10.46 -1.32 48.80
N LEU A 311 9.63 -1.99 47.99
CA LEU A 311 8.66 -2.97 48.48
C LEU A 311 9.35 -4.15 49.20
N GLU A 312 10.43 -4.70 48.63
CA GLU A 312 11.23 -5.75 49.27
C GLU A 312 11.69 -5.36 50.66
N ARG A 313 12.25 -4.16 50.82
CA ARG A 313 12.66 -3.62 52.11
C ARG A 313 11.50 -3.53 53.10
N LEU A 314 10.37 -2.93 52.66
CA LEU A 314 9.18 -2.82 53.53
C LEU A 314 8.65 -4.20 53.95
N CYS A 315 8.60 -5.18 53.05
CA CYS A 315 8.18 -6.54 53.41
C CYS A 315 9.15 -7.22 54.38
N THR A 316 10.45 -7.00 54.23
CA THR A 316 11.47 -7.56 55.11
C THR A 316 11.39 -6.94 56.51
N ASP A 317 11.27 -5.61 56.61
CA ASP A 317 11.13 -4.87 57.86
C ASP A 317 9.84 -5.27 58.58
N LEU A 318 8.71 -5.33 57.86
CA LEU A 318 7.42 -5.77 58.41
C LEU A 318 7.49 -7.20 58.93
N ASN A 319 8.13 -8.12 58.19
CA ASN A 319 8.27 -9.51 58.63
C ASN A 319 9.15 -9.67 59.86
N SER A 320 10.20 -8.83 59.98
CA SER A 320 11.06 -8.77 61.18
C SER A 320 10.31 -8.25 62.40
N GLU A 321 9.47 -7.21 62.23
CA GLU A 321 8.64 -6.64 63.31
C GLU A 321 7.56 -7.61 63.76
N VAL A 322 6.88 -8.28 62.82
CA VAL A 322 5.89 -9.34 63.13
C VAL A 322 6.54 -10.49 63.92
N LYS A 323 7.75 -10.92 63.53
CA LYS A 323 8.47 -11.94 64.29
C LYS A 323 8.79 -11.49 65.75
N LYS A 324 9.22 -10.25 65.89
CA LYS A 324 9.53 -9.68 67.25
C LYS A 324 8.27 -9.63 68.11
N GLN A 325 7.16 -9.09 67.58
CA GLN A 325 5.89 -9.05 68.31
C GLN A 325 5.35 -10.44 68.60
N THR A 326 5.55 -11.41 67.73
CA THR A 326 5.13 -12.80 67.99
C THR A 326 5.91 -13.43 69.08
N GLU A 327 7.23 -13.20 69.14
CA GLU A 327 8.08 -13.70 70.27
C GLU A 327 7.76 -13.00 71.58
N GLU A 328 7.56 -11.68 71.57
CA GLU A 328 7.12 -10.94 72.78
C GLU A 328 5.76 -11.48 73.28
N THR A 329 4.81 -11.73 72.39
CA THR A 329 3.50 -12.31 72.74
C THR A 329 3.64 -13.72 73.30
N ARG A 330 4.58 -14.53 72.80
CA ARG A 330 4.85 -15.87 73.26
C ARG A 330 5.43 -15.84 74.66
N VAL A 331 6.44 -14.99 74.94
CA VAL A 331 7.03 -14.82 76.27
C VAL A 331 5.97 -14.38 77.29
N LEU A 332 5.10 -13.43 76.91
CA LEU A 332 4.02 -12.98 77.80
C LEU A 332 3.01 -14.12 78.07
N ASN A 333 2.68 -14.92 77.08
CA ASN A 333 1.77 -16.06 77.24
C ASN A 333 2.38 -17.14 78.15
N ASP A 334 3.67 -17.43 78.03
CA ASP A 334 4.38 -18.38 78.91
C ASP A 334 4.42 -17.87 80.35
N MET A 335 4.61 -16.54 80.61
CA MET A 335 4.52 -15.92 81.94
C MET A 335 3.08 -16.03 82.47
N LEU A 336 2.05 -15.76 81.68
CA LEU A 336 0.66 -15.92 82.14
C LEU A 336 0.34 -17.37 82.51
N MET A 337 0.79 -18.33 81.77
CA MET A 337 0.64 -19.74 82.09
C MET A 337 1.33 -20.13 83.37
N TYR A 338 2.53 -19.61 83.64
CA TYR A 338 3.22 -19.81 84.84
C TYR A 338 2.46 -19.21 86.03
N GLN A 339 1.99 -17.97 85.97
CA GLN A 339 1.20 -17.32 86.96
C GLN A 339 -0.13 -18.07 87.26
N GLN A 340 -0.82 -18.54 86.27
CA GLN A 340 -2.02 -19.37 86.42
C GLN A 340 -1.72 -20.66 87.19
N HIS A 341 -0.57 -21.29 86.87
CA HIS A 341 -0.15 -22.51 87.60
C HIS A 341 0.12 -22.28 89.06
N GLU A 342 0.83 -21.18 89.40
CA GLU A 342 1.10 -20.81 90.79
C GLU A 342 -0.19 -20.40 91.56
N LEU A 343 -1.08 -19.67 90.88
CA LEU A 343 -2.37 -19.30 91.45
C LEU A 343 -3.21 -20.54 91.75
N LYS A 344 -3.23 -21.52 90.81
CA LYS A 344 -3.92 -22.79 91.05
C LYS A 344 -3.35 -23.58 92.22
N LYS A 345 -2.00 -23.67 92.38
CA LYS A 345 -1.38 -24.28 93.51
C LYS A 345 -1.73 -23.59 94.84
N ALA A 346 -1.78 -22.25 94.84
CA ALA A 346 -2.19 -21.51 95.98
C ALA A 346 -3.66 -21.74 96.34
N LEU A 347 -4.54 -21.81 95.36
CA LEU A 347 -5.94 -22.15 95.58
C LEU A 347 -6.15 -23.59 96.11
N ASP A 348 -5.43 -24.57 95.55
CA ASP A 348 -5.44 -25.95 96.03
C ASP A 348 -4.98 -26.04 97.47
N LYS A 349 -3.92 -25.31 97.88
CA LYS A 349 -3.44 -25.20 99.30
C LYS A 349 -4.49 -24.57 100.24
N LEU A 350 -5.15 -23.49 99.79
CA LEU A 350 -6.22 -22.86 100.61
C LEU A 350 -7.45 -23.80 100.77
N HIS A 351 -7.79 -24.59 99.72
CA HIS A 351 -8.84 -25.61 99.84
C HIS A 351 -8.47 -26.73 100.83
N GLU A 352 -7.21 -27.22 100.87
CA GLU A 352 -6.72 -28.18 101.81
C GLU A 352 -6.75 -27.63 103.25
N GLU A 353 -6.27 -26.37 103.45
CA GLU A 353 -6.32 -25.72 104.76
C GLU A 353 -7.78 -25.49 105.27
N SER A 354 -8.67 -25.12 104.36
CA SER A 354 -10.12 -24.93 104.61
C SER A 354 -10.79 -26.24 104.99
N ALA A 355 -10.51 -27.33 104.32
CA ALA A 355 -11.00 -28.66 104.65
C ALA A 355 -10.50 -29.14 105.99
N TYR A 356 -9.23 -28.92 106.28
CA TYR A 356 -8.65 -29.24 107.58
C TYR A 356 -9.30 -28.44 108.72
N LYS A 357 -9.59 -27.17 108.60
CA LYS A 357 -10.30 -26.34 109.55
C LYS A 357 -11.74 -26.74 109.80
N SER A 358 -12.42 -27.27 108.73
CA SER A 358 -13.83 -27.73 108.83
C SER A 358 -13.94 -29.07 109.59
N GLU A 359 -12.88 -29.89 109.64
CA GLU A 359 -12.85 -31.19 110.36
C GLU A 359 -12.54 -31.06 111.82
N PHE A 360 -11.97 -29.93 112.27
CA PHE A 360 -11.56 -29.65 113.69
C PHE A 360 -12.40 -28.55 114.33
N SER A 361 -13.66 -28.28 113.99
CA SER A 361 -14.56 -27.42 114.73
C SER A 361 -15.43 -28.28 115.65
N PRO A 362 -15.22 -28.26 116.88
CA PRO A 362 -16.10 -28.98 117.85
C PRO A 362 -17.38 -28.23 117.99
N SER A 363 -18.47 -29.00 117.91
CA SER A 363 -19.84 -28.62 118.25
C SER A 363 -20.03 -28.09 119.61
#